data_3fbfaa93f72c3bf10a5678d9da34d052
#
_entry.id   3fbfaa93f72c3bf10a5678d9da34d052
#
_cell.length_a   1.000
_cell.length_b   1.000
_cell.length_c   1.000
_cell.angle_alpha   90.00
_cell.angle_beta   90.00
_cell.angle_gamma   90.00
#
_symmetry.space_group_name_H-M   'P 1'
#
loop_
_entity.id
_entity.type
_entity.pdbx_description
1 polymer ?
#
loop_
_entity_poly.entity_id
_entity_poly.type
_entity_poly.pdbx_seq_one_letter_code
_entity_poly.pdbx_strand_id
1 'polypeptide(L)'
;MPENRSLDAVSETAVPSKQAVRRVNAILLEKFGTRTPSKRDALDGLILIILSQATNDHNCDRAFNSLKTAFPRWEDALMAPVEDVANAIRSGGLANQKAARIQQLLREIWEEREDFDLSFLNDLPASECEAYLSRFHGVGPKTIACVLVFFLD
;
A
#
# COMPACT_ATOMS: atom_id res chain seq x y z
N MET A 1 -3.57 -49.06 -22.13
CA MET A 1 -3.59 -48.59 -20.73
C MET A 1 -2.47 -47.61 -20.54
N PRO A 2 -2.68 -46.29 -20.54
CA PRO A 2 -1.62 -45.39 -20.14
C PRO A 2 -1.65 -45.21 -18.63
N GLU A 3 -0.47 -45.32 -18.03
CA GLU A 3 -0.18 -45.23 -16.62
C GLU A 3 -0.60 -43.84 -16.04
N ASN A 4 -1.32 -43.94 -14.96
CA ASN A 4 -1.71 -42.83 -14.12
C ASN A 4 -0.44 -42.27 -13.40
N ARG A 5 0.14 -41.18 -13.91
CA ARG A 5 1.19 -40.47 -13.18
C ARG A 5 0.51 -39.63 -12.06
N SER A 6 0.67 -40.18 -10.87
CA SER A 6 0.38 -39.52 -9.62
C SER A 6 1.04 -38.11 -9.53
N LEU A 7 0.24 -37.07 -9.45
CA LEU A 7 0.67 -35.69 -9.21
C LEU A 7 0.73 -35.41 -7.69
N ASP A 8 1.42 -36.28 -6.96
CA ASP A 8 1.63 -36.11 -5.53
C ASP A 8 3.11 -35.79 -5.25
N ALA A 9 3.46 -34.53 -5.39
CA ALA A 9 4.58 -33.92 -4.67
C ALA A 9 4.45 -32.38 -4.77
N VAL A 10 3.50 -31.81 -4.04
CA VAL A 10 3.64 -30.42 -3.61
C VAL A 10 4.74 -30.45 -2.54
N SER A 11 5.95 -30.18 -2.97
CA SER A 11 7.11 -30.00 -2.11
C SER A 11 6.74 -28.99 -1.01
N GLU A 12 6.78 -29.42 0.25
CA GLU A 12 6.82 -28.53 1.41
C GLU A 12 7.84 -27.43 1.11
N THR A 13 7.37 -26.20 0.98
CA THR A 13 8.26 -25.06 0.78
C THR A 13 9.09 -24.86 2.03
N ALA A 14 10.28 -25.42 2.02
CA ALA A 14 11.22 -25.29 3.11
C ALA A 14 11.49 -23.79 3.35
N VAL A 15 11.25 -23.31 4.57
CA VAL A 15 11.55 -21.94 4.96
C VAL A 15 13.04 -21.70 4.73
N PRO A 16 13.43 -20.68 3.94
CA PRO A 16 14.83 -20.45 3.62
C PRO A 16 15.63 -20.14 4.90
N SER A 17 16.86 -20.69 4.99
CA SER A 17 17.72 -20.40 6.13
C SER A 17 18.06 -18.90 6.21
N LYS A 18 18.33 -18.39 7.43
CA LYS A 18 18.78 -17.00 7.63
C LYS A 18 19.99 -16.64 6.78
N GLN A 19 20.88 -17.61 6.54
CA GLN A 19 22.07 -17.43 5.71
C GLN A 19 21.71 -17.28 4.23
N ALA A 20 20.74 -18.06 3.72
CA ALA A 20 20.25 -17.92 2.36
C ALA A 20 19.59 -16.55 2.13
N VAL A 21 18.76 -16.11 3.07
CA VAL A 21 18.12 -14.78 3.00
C VAL A 21 19.18 -13.67 2.98
N ARG A 22 20.18 -13.72 3.86
CA ARG A 22 21.28 -12.73 3.89
C ARG A 22 22.06 -12.70 2.58
N ARG A 23 22.34 -13.87 1.98
CA ARG A 23 23.06 -13.96 0.71
C ARG A 23 22.26 -13.34 -0.43
N VAL A 24 20.97 -13.65 -0.52
CA VAL A 24 20.07 -13.05 -1.53
C VAL A 24 20.00 -11.53 -1.34
N ASN A 25 19.84 -11.07 -0.10
CA ASN A 25 19.81 -9.64 0.19
C ASN A 25 21.12 -8.93 -0.22
N ALA A 26 22.28 -9.53 0.06
CA ALA A 26 23.57 -8.97 -0.36
C ALA A 26 23.67 -8.84 -1.89
N ILE A 27 23.24 -9.86 -2.65
CA ILE A 27 23.23 -9.83 -4.12
C ILE A 27 22.28 -8.74 -4.64
N LEU A 28 21.10 -8.59 -4.02
CA LEU A 28 20.13 -7.56 -4.41
C LEU A 28 20.67 -6.16 -4.12
N LEU A 29 21.30 -5.93 -2.97
CA LEU A 29 21.94 -4.67 -2.62
C LEU A 29 23.07 -4.31 -3.56
N GLU A 30 23.90 -5.28 -3.93
CA GLU A 30 24.99 -5.08 -4.90
C GLU A 30 24.45 -4.70 -6.29
N LYS A 31 23.38 -5.36 -6.72
CA LYS A 31 22.81 -5.17 -8.07
C LYS A 31 21.95 -3.94 -8.21
N PHE A 32 21.18 -3.61 -7.19
CA PHE A 32 20.14 -2.55 -7.25
C PHE A 32 20.40 -1.38 -6.31
N GLY A 33 21.43 -1.46 -5.46
CA GLY A 33 21.74 -0.43 -4.46
C GLY A 33 20.80 -0.45 -3.27
N THR A 34 21.07 0.47 -2.34
CA THR A 34 20.19 0.72 -1.19
C THR A 34 19.01 1.57 -1.64
N ARG A 35 17.82 1.17 -1.24
CA ARG A 35 16.63 1.92 -1.54
C ARG A 35 16.59 3.23 -0.74
N THR A 36 16.24 4.32 -1.42
CA THR A 36 15.91 5.58 -0.74
C THR A 36 14.44 5.53 -0.32
N PRO A 37 14.12 5.75 0.97
CA PRO A 37 12.74 5.84 1.43
C PRO A 37 11.95 6.88 0.64
N SER A 38 10.65 6.66 0.47
CA SER A 38 9.77 7.66 -0.12
C SER A 38 9.72 8.89 0.78
N LYS A 39 9.66 10.09 0.18
CA LYS A 39 9.39 11.32 0.94
C LYS A 39 7.92 11.49 1.31
N ARG A 40 7.07 10.58 0.86
CA ARG A 40 5.62 10.59 1.14
C ARG A 40 5.38 9.91 2.47
N ASP A 41 4.43 10.41 3.24
CA ASP A 41 4.02 9.84 4.51
C ASP A 41 3.24 8.52 4.35
N ALA A 42 2.93 7.86 5.47
CA ALA A 42 2.24 6.57 5.48
C ALA A 42 0.82 6.65 4.90
N LEU A 43 0.10 7.75 5.10
CA LEU A 43 -1.24 7.94 4.55
C LEU A 43 -1.20 8.15 3.05
N ASP A 44 -0.29 8.98 2.56
CA ASP A 44 -0.03 9.14 1.12
C ASP A 44 0.31 7.78 0.49
N GLY A 45 1.10 6.96 1.20
CA GLY A 45 1.45 5.60 0.81
C GLY A 45 0.25 4.68 0.69
N LEU A 46 -0.63 4.66 1.68
CA LEU A 46 -1.87 3.87 1.66
C LEU A 46 -2.75 4.25 0.46
N ILE A 47 -2.93 5.54 0.22
CA ILE A 47 -3.74 6.03 -0.90
C ILE A 47 -3.09 5.68 -2.24
N LEU A 48 -1.76 5.82 -2.37
CA LEU A 48 -1.03 5.40 -3.57
C LEU A 48 -1.22 3.91 -3.86
N ILE A 49 -1.17 3.06 -2.83
CA ILE A 49 -1.38 1.62 -3.01
C ILE A 49 -2.81 1.34 -3.49
N ILE A 50 -3.82 2.05 -2.98
CA ILE A 50 -5.19 1.95 -3.50
C ILE A 50 -5.23 2.37 -4.97
N LEU A 51 -4.59 3.48 -5.33
CA LEU A 51 -4.56 3.99 -6.69
C LEU A 51 -3.80 3.07 -7.66
N SER A 52 -2.77 2.37 -7.20
CA SER A 52 -1.94 1.47 -8.01
C SER A 52 -2.64 0.19 -8.46
N GLN A 53 -3.76 -0.15 -7.84
CA GLN A 53 -4.51 -1.36 -8.20
C GLN A 53 -5.06 -1.26 -9.62
N ALA A 54 -4.83 -2.30 -10.42
CA ALA A 54 -5.32 -2.42 -11.81
C ALA A 54 -4.96 -1.20 -12.70
N THR A 55 -3.77 -0.65 -12.51
CA THR A 55 -3.23 0.43 -13.35
C THR A 55 -1.70 0.35 -13.41
N ASN A 56 -1.06 1.22 -14.21
CA ASN A 56 0.39 1.35 -14.26
C ASN A 56 0.88 2.54 -13.41
N ASP A 57 2.17 2.56 -13.13
CA ASP A 57 2.80 3.57 -12.26
C ASP A 57 2.57 5.00 -12.74
N HIS A 58 2.68 5.25 -14.05
CA HIS A 58 2.46 6.58 -14.63
C HIS A 58 1.03 7.10 -14.37
N ASN A 59 0.02 6.26 -14.58
CA ASN A 59 -1.38 6.63 -14.33
C ASN A 59 -1.68 6.75 -12.83
N CYS A 60 -1.04 5.92 -11.99
CA CYS A 60 -1.13 6.00 -10.54
C CYS A 60 -0.60 7.35 -10.03
N ASP A 61 0.63 7.73 -10.43
CA ASP A 61 1.23 9.01 -10.03
C ASP A 61 0.42 10.20 -10.53
N ARG A 62 -0.09 10.13 -11.76
CA ARG A 62 -0.95 11.19 -12.30
C ARG A 62 -2.25 11.33 -11.51
N ALA A 63 -2.88 10.21 -11.15
CA ALA A 63 -4.10 10.21 -10.33
C ALA A 63 -3.83 10.78 -8.93
N PHE A 64 -2.73 10.38 -8.30
CA PHE A 64 -2.34 10.90 -6.98
C PHE A 64 -2.07 12.41 -7.01
N ASN A 65 -1.29 12.88 -7.98
CA ASN A 65 -0.98 14.31 -8.11
C ASN A 65 -2.24 15.14 -8.40
N SER A 66 -3.14 14.63 -9.24
CA SER A 66 -4.43 15.27 -9.51
C SER A 66 -5.31 15.32 -8.26
N LEU A 67 -5.35 14.25 -7.47
CA LEU A 67 -6.06 14.20 -6.20
C LEU A 67 -5.53 15.24 -5.20
N LYS A 68 -4.20 15.31 -5.03
CA LYS A 68 -3.56 16.29 -4.13
C LYS A 68 -3.70 17.74 -4.61
N THR A 69 -3.82 17.95 -5.92
CA THR A 69 -4.11 19.28 -6.48
C THR A 69 -5.53 19.70 -6.22
N ALA A 70 -6.49 18.79 -6.40
CA ALA A 70 -7.92 19.06 -6.14
C ALA A 70 -8.22 19.19 -4.64
N PHE A 71 -7.55 18.37 -3.83
CA PHE A 71 -7.74 18.29 -2.38
C PHE A 71 -6.36 18.35 -1.68
N PRO A 72 -5.81 19.55 -1.45
CA PRO A 72 -4.51 19.73 -0.80
C PRO A 72 -4.46 19.13 0.61
N ARG A 73 -5.56 19.16 1.35
CA ARG A 73 -5.72 18.56 2.67
C ARG A 73 -6.63 17.33 2.58
N TRP A 74 -6.37 16.33 3.38
CA TRP A 74 -7.18 15.11 3.40
C TRP A 74 -8.59 15.32 3.96
N GLU A 75 -8.76 16.30 4.83
CA GLU A 75 -10.08 16.75 5.31
C GLU A 75 -10.98 17.20 4.15
N ASP A 76 -10.41 17.89 3.18
CA ASP A 76 -11.16 18.38 2.01
C ASP A 76 -11.62 17.19 1.14
N ALA A 77 -10.76 16.16 0.96
CA ALA A 77 -11.10 14.94 0.25
C ALA A 77 -12.14 14.09 1.01
N LEU A 78 -12.07 14.05 2.35
CA LEU A 78 -13.04 13.35 3.19
C LEU A 78 -14.44 13.98 3.06
N MET A 79 -14.53 15.30 3.05
CA MET A 79 -15.80 16.05 3.04
C MET A 79 -16.38 16.25 1.65
N ALA A 80 -15.60 16.03 0.59
CA ALA A 80 -16.04 16.19 -0.79
C ALA A 80 -17.10 15.15 -1.21
N PRO A 81 -17.97 15.46 -2.18
CA PRO A 81 -18.74 14.42 -2.86
C PRO A 81 -17.82 13.34 -3.44
N VAL A 82 -18.23 12.07 -3.33
CA VAL A 82 -17.42 10.95 -3.83
C VAL A 82 -17.15 11.05 -5.33
N GLU A 83 -18.06 11.64 -6.08
CA GLU A 83 -17.95 11.90 -7.52
C GLU A 83 -16.80 12.86 -7.83
N ASP A 84 -16.56 13.85 -7.00
CA ASP A 84 -15.48 14.83 -7.18
C ASP A 84 -14.11 14.15 -6.94
N VAL A 85 -14.02 13.31 -5.90
CA VAL A 85 -12.83 12.47 -5.66
C VAL A 85 -12.61 11.51 -6.83
N ALA A 86 -13.67 10.84 -7.31
CA ALA A 86 -13.59 9.95 -8.46
C ALA A 86 -13.12 10.68 -9.73
N ASN A 87 -13.60 11.89 -9.98
CA ASN A 87 -13.19 12.71 -11.11
C ASN A 87 -11.69 13.07 -11.02
N ALA A 88 -11.21 13.43 -9.84
CA ALA A 88 -9.80 13.75 -9.61
C ALA A 88 -8.86 12.57 -9.90
N ILE A 89 -9.27 11.33 -9.62
CA ILE A 89 -8.45 10.12 -9.80
C ILE A 89 -8.76 9.32 -11.07
N ARG A 90 -9.54 9.86 -11.99
CA ARG A 90 -10.04 9.15 -13.19
C ARG A 90 -8.93 8.49 -14.02
N SER A 91 -7.76 9.11 -14.09
CA SER A 91 -6.60 8.58 -14.82
C SER A 91 -6.07 7.26 -14.26
N GLY A 92 -6.35 6.93 -12.99
CA GLY A 92 -5.91 5.71 -12.33
C GLY A 92 -6.79 4.48 -12.59
N GLY A 93 -7.91 4.63 -13.33
CA GLY A 93 -8.88 3.55 -13.58
C GLY A 93 -9.69 3.18 -12.32
N LEU A 94 -10.82 2.51 -12.50
CA LEU A 94 -11.74 2.09 -11.42
C LEU A 94 -12.08 3.24 -10.45
N ALA A 95 -12.22 4.47 -10.97
CA ALA A 95 -12.26 5.69 -10.20
C ALA A 95 -13.34 5.71 -9.11
N ASN A 96 -14.56 5.26 -9.43
CA ASN A 96 -15.67 5.25 -8.46
C ASN A 96 -15.39 4.31 -7.28
N GLN A 97 -14.86 3.11 -7.55
CA GLN A 97 -14.53 2.15 -6.50
C GLN A 97 -13.36 2.64 -5.64
N LYS A 98 -12.32 3.20 -6.27
CA LYS A 98 -11.16 3.74 -5.57
C LYS A 98 -11.50 4.98 -4.74
N ALA A 99 -12.34 5.89 -5.26
CA ALA A 99 -12.79 7.07 -4.52
C ALA A 99 -13.57 6.69 -3.26
N ALA A 100 -14.53 5.78 -3.37
CA ALA A 100 -15.28 5.30 -2.21
C ALA A 100 -14.35 4.68 -1.16
N ARG A 101 -13.36 3.91 -1.60
CA ARG A 101 -12.39 3.26 -0.71
C ARG A 101 -11.44 4.25 -0.04
N ILE A 102 -10.98 5.27 -0.78
CA ILE A 102 -10.16 6.34 -0.22
C ILE A 102 -10.95 7.10 0.85
N GLN A 103 -12.18 7.50 0.57
CA GLN A 103 -13.00 8.21 1.56
C GLN A 103 -13.35 7.34 2.76
N GLN A 104 -13.56 6.04 2.58
CA GLN A 104 -13.75 5.12 3.69
C GLN A 104 -12.51 5.06 4.58
N LEU A 105 -11.33 4.89 4.01
CA LEU A 105 -10.07 4.91 4.75
C LEU A 105 -9.87 6.23 5.52
N LEU A 106 -10.09 7.36 4.85
CA LEU A 106 -9.98 8.68 5.49
C LEU A 106 -10.97 8.83 6.65
N ARG A 107 -12.21 8.35 6.49
CA ARG A 107 -13.22 8.37 7.56
C ARG A 107 -12.81 7.53 8.75
N GLU A 108 -12.35 6.30 8.53
CA GLU A 108 -11.90 5.39 9.59
C GLU A 108 -10.73 5.99 10.39
N ILE A 109 -9.75 6.62 9.70
CA ILE A 109 -8.63 7.31 10.37
C ILE A 109 -9.13 8.52 11.17
N TRP A 110 -10.01 9.33 10.58
CA TRP A 110 -10.56 10.53 11.23
C TRP A 110 -11.39 10.19 12.48
N GLU A 111 -12.23 9.18 12.40
CA GLU A 111 -13.07 8.73 13.53
C GLU A 111 -12.24 8.23 14.72
N GLU A 112 -11.05 7.70 14.45
CA GLU A 112 -10.17 7.20 15.49
C GLU A 112 -9.26 8.29 16.09
N ARG A 113 -8.74 9.18 15.24
CA ARG A 113 -7.63 10.07 15.61
C ARG A 113 -7.96 11.55 15.57
N GLU A 114 -9.03 11.95 14.88
CA GLU A 114 -9.35 13.34 14.55
C GLU A 114 -8.17 14.08 13.87
N ASP A 115 -7.26 13.31 13.24
CA ASP A 115 -6.06 13.77 12.57
C ASP A 115 -5.65 12.79 11.46
N PHE A 116 -4.95 13.28 10.45
CA PHE A 116 -4.40 12.48 9.33
C PHE A 116 -2.89 12.26 9.44
N ASP A 117 -2.22 12.72 10.48
CA ASP A 117 -0.81 12.46 10.74
C ASP A 117 -0.61 11.02 11.25
N LEU A 118 -0.01 10.19 10.43
CA LEU A 118 0.38 8.82 10.77
C LEU A 118 1.89 8.68 11.03
N SER A 119 2.61 9.79 11.27
CA SER A 119 4.06 9.78 11.51
C SER A 119 4.48 8.96 12.73
N PHE A 120 3.58 8.81 13.73
CA PHE A 120 3.82 7.97 14.89
C PHE A 120 4.13 6.50 14.54
N LEU A 121 3.74 6.04 13.35
CA LEU A 121 4.05 4.68 12.89
C LEU A 121 5.56 4.47 12.71
N ASN A 122 6.35 5.52 12.46
CA ASN A 122 7.80 5.41 12.35
C ASN A 122 8.47 5.05 13.68
N ASP A 123 7.81 5.34 14.81
CA ASP A 123 8.31 5.07 16.15
C ASP A 123 7.89 3.70 16.69
N LEU A 124 7.04 2.97 15.94
CA LEU A 124 6.51 1.68 16.36
C LEU A 124 7.29 0.51 15.76
N PRO A 125 7.39 -0.62 16.49
CA PRO A 125 7.84 -1.88 15.90
C PRO A 125 6.95 -2.31 14.73
N ALA A 126 7.53 -2.97 13.73
CA ALA A 126 6.80 -3.42 12.53
C ALA A 126 5.53 -4.24 12.85
N SER A 127 5.56 -5.06 13.91
CA SER A 127 4.39 -5.84 14.36
C SER A 127 3.25 -4.98 14.88
N GLU A 128 3.55 -3.84 15.51
CA GLU A 128 2.54 -2.91 15.99
C GLU A 128 1.98 -2.06 14.85
N CYS A 129 2.83 -1.65 13.89
CA CYS A 129 2.37 -1.02 12.65
C CYS A 129 1.44 -1.96 11.86
N GLU A 130 1.79 -3.25 11.76
CA GLU A 130 0.95 -4.25 11.11
C GLU A 130 -0.40 -4.37 11.81
N ALA A 131 -0.42 -4.49 13.13
CA ALA A 131 -1.63 -4.57 13.93
C ALA A 131 -2.51 -3.32 13.76
N TYR A 132 -1.91 -2.14 13.75
CA TYR A 132 -2.63 -0.88 13.52
C TYR A 132 -3.24 -0.81 12.12
N LEU A 133 -2.43 -1.03 11.09
CA LEU A 133 -2.85 -0.90 9.70
C LEU A 133 -3.88 -1.97 9.28
N SER A 134 -3.84 -3.17 9.88
CA SER A 134 -4.79 -4.26 9.59
C SER A 134 -6.22 -3.96 10.00
N ARG A 135 -6.44 -2.94 10.82
CA ARG A 135 -7.78 -2.52 11.30
C ARG A 135 -8.59 -1.82 10.21
N PHE A 136 -7.94 -1.21 9.24
CA PHE A 136 -8.61 -0.46 8.19
C PHE A 136 -9.18 -1.39 7.12
N HIS A 137 -10.42 -1.11 6.72
CA HIS A 137 -11.11 -1.90 5.71
C HIS A 137 -10.31 -1.97 4.40
N GLY A 138 -10.05 -3.17 3.95
CA GLY A 138 -9.34 -3.42 2.68
C GLY A 138 -7.83 -3.18 2.73
N VAL A 139 -7.25 -2.96 3.91
CA VAL A 139 -5.80 -2.95 4.12
C VAL A 139 -5.35 -4.34 4.52
N GLY A 140 -4.94 -5.14 3.54
CA GLY A 140 -4.49 -6.51 3.74
C GLY A 140 -2.97 -6.64 3.86
N PRO A 141 -2.45 -7.87 4.11
CA PRO A 141 -1.02 -8.12 4.36
C PRO A 141 -0.09 -7.54 3.27
N LYS A 142 -0.48 -7.62 2.00
CA LYS A 142 0.30 -7.03 0.90
C LYS A 142 0.39 -5.51 1.00
N THR A 143 -0.72 -4.84 1.28
CA THR A 143 -0.77 -3.38 1.47
C THR A 143 0.10 -2.96 2.63
N ILE A 144 -0.02 -3.66 3.77
CA ILE A 144 0.77 -3.41 4.97
C ILE A 144 2.26 -3.56 4.68
N ALA A 145 2.67 -4.68 4.06
CA ALA A 145 4.06 -4.90 3.68
C ALA A 145 4.60 -3.79 2.77
N CYS A 146 3.80 -3.31 1.82
CA CYS A 146 4.17 -2.17 0.97
C CYS A 146 4.33 -0.87 1.78
N VAL A 147 3.44 -0.59 2.74
CA VAL A 147 3.56 0.61 3.59
C VAL A 147 4.83 0.52 4.44
N LEU A 148 5.04 -0.59 5.14
CA LEU A 148 6.23 -0.81 5.98
C LEU A 148 7.54 -0.66 5.20
N VAL A 149 7.59 -1.21 3.98
CA VAL A 149 8.83 -1.19 3.17
C VAL A 149 9.02 0.15 2.47
N PHE A 150 7.95 0.83 2.05
CA PHE A 150 8.06 1.94 1.12
C PHE A 150 7.84 3.32 1.76
N PHE A 151 7.19 3.40 2.89
CA PHE A 151 6.74 4.67 3.45
C PHE A 151 7.05 4.84 4.94
N LEU A 152 7.53 3.81 5.62
CA LEU A 152 8.04 3.88 6.97
C LEU A 152 9.55 3.68 6.97
N ASP A 153 10.27 4.34 7.91
CA ASP A 153 11.73 4.25 8.11
C ASP A 153 12.12 3.07 9.01
#